data_4464f0771e88e2913ec8f2583792919c
#
_entry.id   4464f0771e88e2913ec8f2583792919c
#
_cell.length_a   1.000
_cell.length_b   1.000
_cell.length_c   1.000
_cell.angle_alpha   90.00
_cell.angle_beta   90.00
_cell.angle_gamma   90.00
#
_symmetry.space_group_name_H-M   'P 1'
#
loop_
_entity.id
_entity.type
_entity.pdbx_description
1 polymer ?
#
loop_
_entity_poly.entity_id
_entity_poly.type
_entity_poly.pdbx_seq_one_letter_code
_entity_poly.pdbx_strand_id
1 'polypeptide(L)'
;EFEELKEGLKRLVPKASKKTEAPQEQGSSLPRQKPAQMIRRFLDDQKSPQPFQKKISKPGAIAEKTKPAEMPLNQVPNQAELIPTEKEPEAVSAVEAGSLEELRELYKDCMRCPLGSGRNKLVFGHGISKTPLMFIGEGPGADEDAQGEPFVGRAGKLLTKMIHSIGIDREDVYITNVVKCRPPGNRNPEPVEVASCMRILENQLKLVSPKLIVTLGNVPTRALLPDIQGITKVRGKPVQYKQWTMLPTFHPSYLLRNRTAMPLAWKDFRMIASMAFETAE
;
A
#
# COMPACT_ATOMS: atom_id res chain seq x y z
N GLU A 1 14.03 27.32 -2.25
CA GLU A 1 12.76 26.54 -2.48
C GLU A 1 12.70 25.26 -1.62
N PHE A 2 13.76 24.44 -1.54
CA PHE A 2 13.73 23.19 -0.77
C PHE A 2 13.85 23.39 0.75
N GLU A 3 14.53 24.43 1.20
CA GLU A 3 14.63 24.79 2.61
C GLU A 3 13.35 25.47 3.11
N GLU A 4 12.65 26.21 2.25
CA GLU A 4 11.33 26.80 2.57
C GLU A 4 10.25 25.73 2.74
N LEU A 5 10.29 24.65 1.95
CA LEU A 5 9.42 23.47 2.13
C LEU A 5 9.64 22.79 3.49
N LYS A 6 10.89 22.70 3.97
CA LYS A 6 11.21 22.16 5.30
C LYS A 6 10.73 23.07 6.45
N GLU A 7 10.81 24.38 6.29
CA GLU A 7 10.28 25.31 7.28
C GLU A 7 8.74 25.29 7.33
N GLY A 8 8.08 25.15 6.21
CA GLY A 8 6.63 24.95 6.13
C GLY A 8 6.16 23.69 6.86
N LEU A 9 6.90 22.57 6.69
CA LEU A 9 6.65 21.30 7.39
C LEU A 9 6.82 21.40 8.90
N LYS A 10 7.83 22.12 9.40
CA LYS A 10 8.04 22.31 10.84
C LYS A 10 6.92 23.10 11.53
N ARG A 11 6.19 23.94 10.80
CA ARG A 11 5.07 24.74 11.33
C ARG A 11 3.75 23.98 11.42
N LEU A 12 3.62 22.87 10.66
CA LEU A 12 2.40 22.07 10.59
C LEU A 12 2.34 20.92 11.62
N VAL A 13 3.46 20.59 12.26
CA VAL A 13 3.53 19.56 13.30
C VAL A 13 3.35 20.19 14.67
N PRO A 14 2.29 19.84 15.45
CA PRO A 14 2.15 20.31 16.83
C PRO A 14 3.34 19.83 17.67
N LYS A 15 4.02 20.76 18.38
CA LYS A 15 5.09 20.41 19.31
C LYS A 15 4.54 19.48 20.40
N ALA A 16 4.95 18.21 20.36
CA ALA A 16 4.67 17.27 21.43
C ALA A 16 5.26 17.78 22.75
N SER A 17 4.42 17.79 23.79
CA SER A 17 4.80 18.17 25.14
C SER A 17 5.88 17.25 25.70
N LYS A 18 6.88 17.86 26.37
CA LYS A 18 7.97 17.19 27.07
C LYS A 18 7.46 16.15 28.06
N LYS A 19 7.89 14.89 27.93
CA LYS A 19 7.87 13.91 29.00
C LYS A 19 9.21 13.17 29.06
N THR A 20 9.83 13.28 30.22
CA THR A 20 10.76 12.40 30.96
C THR A 20 11.85 11.64 30.19
N GLU A 21 13.06 11.93 30.60
CA GLU A 21 14.34 11.34 30.23
C GLU A 21 14.40 9.84 30.50
N ALA A 22 14.91 9.09 29.50
CA ALA A 22 15.46 7.76 29.66
C ALA A 22 16.83 7.70 28.94
N PRO A 23 17.75 6.77 29.23
CA PRO A 23 19.20 6.97 29.20
C PRO A 23 19.78 7.09 27.78
N GLN A 24 20.86 7.89 27.68
CA GLN A 24 21.66 8.14 26.49
C GLN A 24 22.33 6.87 25.95
N GLU A 25 21.99 6.43 24.75
CA GLU A 25 22.88 5.64 23.89
C GLU A 25 23.61 6.59 22.92
N GLN A 26 24.95 6.54 22.97
CA GLN A 26 25.83 7.30 22.08
C GLN A 26 25.78 6.70 20.67
N GLY A 27 24.94 7.25 19.80
CA GLY A 27 24.86 6.92 18.38
C GLY A 27 25.49 8.03 17.55
N SER A 28 26.59 7.73 16.84
CA SER A 28 27.32 8.62 15.95
C SER A 28 26.41 9.24 14.89
N SER A 29 26.25 10.57 14.91
CA SER A 29 25.51 11.34 13.92
C SER A 29 26.28 11.43 12.61
N LEU A 30 25.87 10.66 11.61
CA LEU A 30 26.31 10.84 10.23
C LEU A 30 25.71 12.14 9.65
N PRO A 31 26.47 12.93 8.89
CA PRO A 31 25.97 14.20 8.33
C PRO A 31 24.85 13.93 7.32
N ARG A 32 23.72 14.66 7.43
CA ARG A 32 22.57 14.60 6.50
C ARG A 32 23.04 14.94 5.08
N GLN A 33 23.10 13.93 4.22
CA GLN A 33 23.48 14.08 2.80
C GLN A 33 22.30 14.65 2.00
N LYS A 34 22.62 15.51 0.99
CA LYS A 34 21.61 16.11 0.11
C LYS A 34 20.87 15.02 -0.69
N PRO A 35 19.55 15.11 -0.92
CA PRO A 35 18.74 14.09 -1.60
C PRO A 35 19.30 13.60 -2.94
N ALA A 36 19.90 14.49 -3.75
CA ALA A 36 20.52 14.16 -5.02
C ALA A 36 21.75 13.22 -4.88
N GLN A 37 22.49 13.30 -3.77
CA GLN A 37 23.66 12.44 -3.51
C GLN A 37 23.25 11.04 -3.04
N MET A 38 22.12 10.92 -2.31
CA MET A 38 21.55 9.64 -1.91
C MET A 38 21.03 8.84 -3.12
N ILE A 39 20.44 9.53 -4.09
CA ILE A 39 19.97 8.91 -5.34
C ILE A 39 21.14 8.41 -6.16
N ARG A 40 22.21 9.20 -6.30
CA ARG A 40 23.42 8.79 -7.03
C ARG A 40 24.07 7.56 -6.39
N ARG A 41 24.26 7.54 -5.09
CA ARG A 41 24.76 6.37 -4.35
C ARG A 41 23.87 5.13 -4.54
N PHE A 42 22.55 5.29 -4.47
CA PHE A 42 21.60 4.18 -4.70
C PHE A 42 21.70 3.61 -6.13
N LEU A 43 21.95 4.46 -7.13
CA LEU A 43 22.15 4.03 -8.51
C LEU A 43 23.55 3.42 -8.73
N ASP A 44 24.59 3.89 -8.04
CA ASP A 44 25.96 3.41 -8.15
C ASP A 44 26.19 2.09 -7.40
N ASP A 45 25.60 1.87 -6.23
CA ASP A 45 25.60 0.59 -5.50
C ASP A 45 24.94 -0.56 -6.28
N GLN A 46 24.26 -0.23 -7.36
CA GLN A 46 23.51 -1.16 -8.21
C GLN A 46 24.27 -1.52 -9.50
N LYS A 47 25.46 -0.95 -9.75
CA LYS A 47 26.27 -1.19 -10.97
C LYS A 47 27.12 -2.44 -10.96
N SER A 48 27.15 -3.22 -9.88
CA SER A 48 27.90 -4.47 -9.80
C SER A 48 26.97 -5.70 -9.80
N PRO A 49 26.55 -6.23 -10.95
CA PRO A 49 25.85 -7.51 -10.98
C PRO A 49 26.88 -8.63 -10.97
N GLN A 50 26.85 -9.47 -9.93
CA GLN A 50 27.46 -10.79 -9.98
C GLN A 50 26.69 -11.65 -11.01
N PRO A 51 27.36 -12.35 -11.94
CA PRO A 51 26.68 -13.16 -12.94
C PRO A 51 26.10 -14.43 -12.30
N PHE A 52 24.79 -14.53 -12.33
CA PHE A 52 24.05 -15.73 -11.93
C PHE A 52 24.17 -16.77 -13.05
N GLN A 53 25.01 -17.81 -12.86
CA GLN A 53 25.11 -18.94 -13.79
C GLN A 53 23.82 -19.78 -13.73
N LYS A 54 22.96 -19.69 -14.76
CA LYS A 54 21.85 -20.60 -15.00
C LYS A 54 22.42 -21.95 -15.48
N LYS A 55 22.26 -23.00 -14.68
CA LYS A 55 22.31 -24.38 -15.19
C LYS A 55 21.08 -24.63 -16.06
N ILE A 56 21.30 -24.77 -17.35
CA ILE A 56 20.28 -25.16 -18.34
C ILE A 56 20.20 -26.69 -18.32
N SER A 57 19.10 -27.25 -17.86
CA SER A 57 18.72 -28.65 -18.08
C SER A 57 17.97 -28.75 -19.41
N LYS A 58 18.33 -29.74 -20.23
CA LYS A 58 17.81 -29.99 -21.58
C LYS A 58 16.33 -30.36 -21.56
N PRO A 59 15.54 -30.01 -22.62
CA PRO A 59 14.12 -30.34 -22.69
C PRO A 59 13.92 -31.81 -23.06
N GLY A 60 13.05 -32.49 -22.33
CA GLY A 60 12.49 -33.80 -22.66
C GLY A 60 11.38 -33.68 -23.69
N ALA A 61 11.22 -34.76 -24.46
CA ALA A 61 10.42 -34.91 -25.68
C ALA A 61 8.94 -34.52 -25.58
N ILE A 62 8.46 -34.00 -26.71
CA ILE A 62 7.10 -33.55 -27.01
C ILE A 62 6.19 -34.76 -27.12
N ALA A 63 5.11 -34.83 -26.34
CA ALA A 63 4.00 -35.74 -26.52
C ALA A 63 2.84 -35.03 -27.24
N GLU A 64 2.25 -35.76 -28.14
CA GLU A 64 1.31 -35.43 -29.18
C GLU A 64 -0.03 -34.85 -28.70
N LYS A 65 -0.56 -33.87 -29.44
CA LYS A 65 -1.84 -33.20 -29.21
C LYS A 65 -3.00 -34.11 -29.55
N THR A 66 -3.85 -34.43 -28.59
CA THR A 66 -5.22 -34.91 -28.84
C THR A 66 -6.20 -33.73 -28.81
N LYS A 67 -7.02 -33.61 -29.87
CA LYS A 67 -8.11 -32.65 -30.02
C LYS A 67 -9.20 -32.88 -28.97
N PRO A 68 -9.81 -31.81 -28.39
CA PRO A 68 -11.03 -31.96 -27.60
C PRO A 68 -12.23 -32.23 -28.55
N ALA A 69 -13.07 -33.18 -28.18
CA ALA A 69 -14.34 -33.48 -28.84
C ALA A 69 -15.37 -32.37 -28.52
N GLU A 70 -16.07 -31.93 -29.57
CA GLU A 70 -17.21 -31.00 -29.43
C GLU A 70 -18.41 -31.75 -28.79
N MET A 71 -18.90 -31.21 -27.67
CA MET A 71 -20.19 -31.64 -27.10
C MET A 71 -21.31 -30.71 -27.59
N PRO A 72 -22.52 -31.24 -27.89
CA PRO A 72 -23.61 -30.45 -28.46
C PRO A 72 -24.25 -29.50 -27.45
N LEU A 73 -24.53 -28.29 -27.95
CA LEU A 73 -25.30 -27.24 -27.28
C LEU A 73 -26.77 -27.67 -27.20
N ASN A 74 -27.22 -28.23 -26.11
CA ASN A 74 -28.63 -28.13 -25.67
C ASN A 74 -28.82 -28.96 -24.39
N GLN A 75 -28.69 -28.29 -23.27
CA GLN A 75 -29.36 -28.59 -21.99
C GLN A 75 -28.78 -27.71 -20.92
N VAL A 76 -29.20 -26.44 -20.91
CA VAL A 76 -29.05 -25.57 -19.73
C VAL A 76 -30.35 -25.67 -18.94
N PRO A 77 -30.39 -26.33 -17.78
CA PRO A 77 -31.56 -26.24 -16.91
C PRO A 77 -31.65 -24.79 -16.37
N ASN A 78 -32.85 -24.24 -16.45
CA ASN A 78 -33.21 -22.96 -15.85
C ASN A 78 -33.03 -23.06 -14.33
N GLN A 79 -31.88 -22.56 -13.82
CA GLN A 79 -31.60 -22.45 -12.39
C GLN A 79 -32.11 -21.13 -11.85
N ALA A 80 -33.43 -20.96 -11.90
CA ALA A 80 -34.13 -19.91 -11.16
C ALA A 80 -34.82 -20.50 -9.91
N GLU A 81 -34.17 -21.44 -9.21
CA GLU A 81 -34.64 -21.87 -7.88
C GLU A 81 -33.46 -22.38 -7.06
N LEU A 82 -33.40 -21.90 -5.80
CA LEU A 82 -32.45 -22.24 -4.74
C LEU A 82 -31.19 -21.34 -4.62
N ILE A 83 -31.39 -20.04 -4.47
CA ILE A 83 -30.53 -19.29 -3.59
C ILE A 83 -31.25 -19.30 -2.23
N PRO A 84 -30.71 -19.95 -1.18
CA PRO A 84 -31.15 -19.65 0.17
C PRO A 84 -30.87 -18.16 0.39
N THR A 85 -31.90 -17.40 0.72
CA THR A 85 -31.76 -16.06 1.29
C THR A 85 -31.08 -16.23 2.64
N GLU A 86 -29.73 -16.39 2.64
CA GLU A 86 -28.96 -16.10 3.82
C GLU A 86 -29.24 -14.65 4.13
N LYS A 87 -29.87 -14.42 5.28
CA LYS A 87 -30.09 -13.11 5.88
C LYS A 87 -28.82 -12.29 5.67
N GLU A 88 -28.93 -11.17 4.96
CA GLU A 88 -27.89 -10.15 5.00
C GLU A 88 -27.50 -9.99 6.47
N PRO A 89 -26.20 -10.12 6.81
CA PRO A 89 -25.80 -9.89 8.18
C PRO A 89 -26.29 -8.48 8.53
N GLU A 90 -27.16 -8.41 9.55
CA GLU A 90 -27.74 -7.18 10.06
C GLU A 90 -26.76 -6.04 9.91
N ALA A 91 -27.20 -4.94 9.31
CA ALA A 91 -26.40 -3.74 9.17
C ALA A 91 -25.90 -3.35 10.57
N VAL A 92 -24.75 -3.89 10.94
CA VAL A 92 -24.06 -3.50 12.16
C VAL A 92 -23.85 -2.00 11.98
N SER A 93 -24.63 -1.24 12.76
CA SER A 93 -24.60 0.23 12.81
C SER A 93 -23.14 0.68 12.65
N ALA A 94 -22.93 1.71 11.84
CA ALA A 94 -21.58 2.23 11.60
C ALA A 94 -20.97 2.55 12.96
N VAL A 95 -20.11 1.67 13.46
CA VAL A 95 -19.36 1.92 14.69
C VAL A 95 -18.39 3.03 14.31
N GLU A 96 -18.74 4.25 14.67
CA GLU A 96 -17.90 5.42 14.50
C GLU A 96 -16.87 5.40 15.63
N ALA A 97 -15.66 4.93 15.31
CA ALA A 97 -14.54 5.12 16.20
C ALA A 97 -14.12 6.59 16.17
N GLY A 98 -13.83 7.16 17.32
CA GLY A 98 -13.38 8.55 17.46
C GLY A 98 -11.87 8.71 17.14
N SER A 99 -11.11 7.60 17.15
CA SER A 99 -9.67 7.59 16.90
C SER A 99 -9.20 6.35 16.12
N LEU A 100 -7.98 6.40 15.59
CA LEU A 100 -7.34 5.23 14.95
C LEU A 100 -7.06 4.11 15.95
N GLU A 101 -6.77 4.44 17.20
CA GLU A 101 -6.53 3.52 18.28
C GLU A 101 -7.81 2.74 18.63
N GLU A 102 -8.93 3.43 18.80
CA GLU A 102 -10.24 2.81 19.01
C GLU A 102 -10.64 1.93 17.83
N LEU A 103 -10.43 2.41 16.60
CA LEU A 103 -10.70 1.63 15.39
C LEU A 103 -9.84 0.37 15.32
N ARG A 104 -8.56 0.46 15.69
CA ARG A 104 -7.65 -0.69 15.76
C ARG A 104 -8.12 -1.72 16.77
N GLU A 105 -8.54 -1.27 17.95
CA GLU A 105 -9.02 -2.14 19.02
C GLU A 105 -10.31 -2.87 18.61
N LEU A 106 -11.25 -2.19 17.95
CA LEU A 106 -12.50 -2.78 17.44
C LEU A 106 -12.24 -3.91 16.43
N TYR A 107 -11.15 -3.86 15.68
CA TYR A 107 -10.85 -4.83 14.64
C TYR A 107 -9.67 -5.76 14.94
N LYS A 108 -9.08 -5.71 16.14
CA LYS A 108 -7.91 -6.56 16.49
C LYS A 108 -8.17 -8.06 16.25
N ASP A 109 -9.36 -8.53 16.59
CA ASP A 109 -9.80 -9.93 16.47
C ASP A 109 -10.75 -10.15 15.28
N CYS A 110 -10.69 -9.29 14.27
CA CYS A 110 -11.59 -9.33 13.12
C CYS A 110 -11.51 -10.66 12.37
N MET A 111 -12.68 -11.31 12.18
CA MET A 111 -12.87 -12.56 11.43
C MET A 111 -13.90 -12.42 10.30
N ARG A 112 -14.09 -11.22 9.74
CA ARG A 112 -15.13 -10.89 8.75
C ARG A 112 -14.89 -11.48 7.36
N CYS A 113 -13.70 -12.00 7.10
CA CYS A 113 -13.35 -12.69 5.86
C CYS A 113 -12.36 -13.82 6.14
N PRO A 114 -12.15 -14.77 5.21
CA PRO A 114 -11.26 -15.91 5.41
C PRO A 114 -9.82 -15.56 5.78
N LEU A 115 -9.33 -14.36 5.44
CA LEU A 115 -7.97 -13.94 5.79
C LEU A 115 -7.76 -13.81 7.31
N GLY A 116 -8.82 -13.60 8.08
CA GLY A 116 -8.73 -13.46 9.53
C GLY A 116 -8.18 -14.69 10.23
N SER A 117 -8.55 -15.91 9.78
CA SER A 117 -8.12 -17.16 10.37
C SER A 117 -6.66 -17.53 10.04
N GLY A 118 -6.12 -16.98 8.95
CA GLY A 118 -4.77 -17.32 8.47
C GLY A 118 -3.68 -16.31 8.83
N ARG A 119 -4.02 -15.16 9.43
CA ARG A 119 -3.03 -14.13 9.80
C ARG A 119 -2.29 -14.49 11.09
N ASN A 120 -1.03 -14.08 11.20
CA ASN A 120 -0.32 -14.08 12.48
C ASN A 120 -0.68 -12.82 13.29
N LYS A 121 -0.64 -11.64 12.65
CA LYS A 121 -1.00 -10.37 13.28
C LYS A 121 -1.85 -9.52 12.35
N LEU A 122 -2.74 -8.71 12.93
CA LEU A 122 -3.45 -7.67 12.18
C LEU A 122 -2.46 -6.57 11.78
N VAL A 123 -2.35 -6.29 10.48
CA VAL A 123 -1.56 -5.18 9.94
C VAL A 123 -2.50 -4.01 9.69
N PHE A 124 -2.81 -3.29 10.76
CA PHE A 124 -3.85 -2.24 10.72
C PHE A 124 -3.42 -1.02 9.90
N GLY A 125 -2.24 -0.50 10.15
CA GLY A 125 -1.67 0.71 9.59
C GLY A 125 -0.66 1.32 10.56
N HIS A 126 0.15 2.26 10.07
CA HIS A 126 1.21 2.91 10.84
C HIS A 126 1.36 4.37 10.42
N GLY A 127 1.71 5.24 11.38
CA GLY A 127 1.96 6.66 11.18
C GLY A 127 1.02 7.54 12.00
N ILE A 128 1.10 8.85 11.77
CA ILE A 128 0.33 9.83 12.52
C ILE A 128 -1.11 9.96 12.01
N SER A 129 -2.04 10.19 12.93
CA SER A 129 -3.47 10.30 12.63
C SER A 129 -3.87 11.59 11.91
N LYS A 130 -3.07 12.62 11.98
CA LYS A 130 -3.30 13.91 11.29
C LYS A 130 -2.13 14.23 10.38
N THR A 131 -2.23 13.74 9.15
CA THR A 131 -1.22 13.94 8.11
C THR A 131 -1.88 14.30 6.78
N PRO A 132 -1.26 15.18 5.98
CA PRO A 132 -1.77 15.48 4.65
C PRO A 132 -1.60 14.33 3.66
N LEU A 133 -0.82 13.29 3.99
CA LEU A 133 -0.41 12.25 3.04
C LEU A 133 -0.66 10.84 3.57
N MET A 134 -1.46 10.07 2.83
CA MET A 134 -1.78 8.67 3.16
C MET A 134 -1.42 7.74 2.00
N PHE A 135 -0.61 6.72 2.28
CA PHE A 135 -0.26 5.66 1.33
C PHE A 135 -1.14 4.43 1.56
N ILE A 136 -1.68 3.88 0.47
CA ILE A 136 -2.53 2.69 0.51
C ILE A 136 -1.95 1.63 -0.43
N GLY A 137 -1.51 0.52 0.15
CA GLY A 137 -1.06 -0.68 -0.58
C GLY A 137 -2.16 -1.72 -0.74
N GLU A 138 -1.77 -2.89 -1.21
CA GLU A 138 -2.66 -4.02 -1.50
C GLU A 138 -3.01 -4.80 -0.24
N GLY A 139 -2.03 -5.42 0.37
CA GLY A 139 -2.16 -6.27 1.55
C GLY A 139 -0.80 -6.60 2.16
N PRO A 140 -0.78 -7.17 3.39
CA PRO A 140 0.46 -7.56 4.05
C PRO A 140 1.18 -8.71 3.34
N GLY A 141 2.51 -8.65 3.31
CA GLY A 141 3.39 -9.77 3.01
C GLY A 141 3.76 -10.55 4.27
N ALA A 142 4.71 -11.49 4.15
CA ALA A 142 5.13 -12.35 5.26
C ALA A 142 5.80 -11.56 6.39
N ASP A 143 6.66 -10.60 6.06
CA ASP A 143 7.37 -9.79 7.06
C ASP A 143 6.38 -8.88 7.81
N GLU A 144 5.40 -8.32 7.12
CA GLU A 144 4.35 -7.48 7.67
C GLU A 144 3.44 -8.28 8.61
N ASP A 145 3.01 -9.47 8.20
CA ASP A 145 2.15 -10.37 8.97
C ASP A 145 2.84 -10.82 10.27
N ALA A 146 4.15 -11.10 10.21
CA ALA A 146 4.94 -11.48 11.37
C ALA A 146 5.12 -10.33 12.38
N GLN A 147 5.28 -9.08 11.89
CA GLN A 147 5.56 -7.92 12.72
C GLN A 147 4.29 -7.16 13.15
N GLY A 148 3.21 -7.22 12.36
CA GLY A 148 1.98 -6.44 12.55
C GLY A 148 2.07 -5.02 12.00
N GLU A 149 3.12 -4.71 11.21
CA GLU A 149 3.40 -3.38 10.69
C GLU A 149 3.38 -3.37 9.15
N PRO A 150 2.77 -2.35 8.50
CA PRO A 150 2.70 -2.27 7.05
C PRO A 150 4.05 -1.88 6.44
N PHE A 151 4.39 -2.47 5.31
CA PHE A 151 5.58 -2.09 4.51
C PHE A 151 6.91 -2.14 5.29
N VAL A 152 7.22 -3.26 5.93
CA VAL A 152 8.49 -3.50 6.64
C VAL A 152 9.44 -4.42 5.87
N GLY A 153 8.92 -5.24 4.94
CA GLY A 153 9.70 -6.11 4.07
C GLY A 153 10.46 -5.34 2.98
N ARG A 154 10.99 -6.06 2.00
CA ARG A 154 11.81 -5.48 0.90
C ARG A 154 11.10 -4.36 0.15
N ALA A 155 9.80 -4.52 -0.16
CA ALA A 155 9.00 -3.50 -0.81
C ALA A 155 8.80 -2.27 0.09
N GLY A 156 8.60 -2.49 1.38
CA GLY A 156 8.46 -1.44 2.38
C GLY A 156 9.74 -0.62 2.57
N LYS A 157 10.90 -1.27 2.62
CA LYS A 157 12.20 -0.59 2.66
C LYS A 157 12.42 0.32 1.44
N LEU A 158 11.95 -0.11 0.26
CA LEU A 158 11.99 0.75 -0.92
C LEU A 158 11.02 1.93 -0.78
N LEU A 159 9.78 1.70 -0.31
CA LEU A 159 8.81 2.78 -0.08
C LEU A 159 9.37 3.82 0.89
N THR A 160 9.96 3.40 2.01
CA THR A 160 10.62 4.31 2.96
C THR A 160 11.70 5.17 2.30
N LYS A 161 12.56 4.55 1.45
CA LYS A 161 13.57 5.31 0.70
C LYS A 161 12.95 6.32 -0.27
N MET A 162 11.85 5.96 -0.93
CA MET A 162 11.13 6.86 -1.85
C MET A 162 10.49 8.03 -1.09
N ILE A 163 9.89 7.80 0.07
CA ILE A 163 9.35 8.84 0.94
C ILE A 163 10.48 9.78 1.41
N HIS A 164 11.57 9.24 1.92
CA HIS A 164 12.73 10.05 2.34
C HIS A 164 13.33 10.86 1.19
N SER A 165 13.30 10.34 -0.04
CA SER A 165 13.87 11.01 -1.21
C SER A 165 13.13 12.28 -1.62
N ILE A 166 11.90 12.46 -1.16
CA ILE A 166 11.12 13.70 -1.31
C ILE A 166 11.12 14.56 -0.04
N GLY A 167 12.03 14.27 0.90
CA GLY A 167 12.26 15.08 2.11
C GLY A 167 11.25 14.85 3.24
N ILE A 168 10.50 13.75 3.21
CA ILE A 168 9.49 13.41 4.21
C ILE A 168 9.99 12.20 4.99
N ASP A 169 9.78 12.16 6.29
CA ASP A 169 10.04 10.97 7.10
C ASP A 169 8.84 10.02 7.04
N ARG A 170 9.12 8.71 7.12
CA ARG A 170 8.09 7.68 7.12
C ARG A 170 7.06 7.87 8.24
N GLU A 171 7.53 8.39 9.37
CA GLU A 171 6.72 8.63 10.56
C GLU A 171 5.76 9.84 10.41
N ASP A 172 5.97 10.72 9.41
CA ASP A 172 5.15 11.90 9.15
C ASP A 172 3.95 11.61 8.23
N VAL A 173 3.83 10.38 7.74
CA VAL A 173 2.75 9.95 6.85
C VAL A 173 1.93 8.81 7.48
N TYR A 174 0.75 8.53 6.94
CA TYR A 174 0.00 7.33 7.31
C TYR A 174 0.11 6.28 6.21
N ILE A 175 0.48 5.06 6.57
CA ILE A 175 0.67 3.95 5.63
C ILE A 175 -0.24 2.80 6.03
N THR A 176 -1.00 2.27 5.07
CA THR A 176 -1.89 1.12 5.28
C THR A 176 -2.06 0.30 4.00
N ASN A 177 -2.91 -0.72 4.06
CA ASN A 177 -3.29 -1.55 2.93
C ASN A 177 -4.81 -1.63 2.79
N VAL A 178 -5.30 -2.07 1.62
CA VAL A 178 -6.73 -2.37 1.41
C VAL A 178 -7.16 -3.48 2.35
N VAL A 179 -6.47 -4.63 2.33
CA VAL A 179 -6.71 -5.71 3.30
C VAL A 179 -5.70 -5.66 4.44
N LYS A 180 -6.16 -5.97 5.66
CA LYS A 180 -5.34 -5.87 6.89
C LYS A 180 -4.73 -7.21 7.31
N CYS A 181 -5.08 -8.27 6.61
CA CYS A 181 -4.59 -9.63 6.84
C CYS A 181 -3.88 -10.13 5.59
N ARG A 182 -2.85 -10.97 5.77
CA ARG A 182 -2.05 -11.52 4.67
C ARG A 182 -2.83 -12.57 3.88
N PRO A 183 -3.00 -12.43 2.55
CA PRO A 183 -3.52 -13.49 1.71
C PRO A 183 -2.55 -14.68 1.61
N PRO A 184 -3.04 -15.93 1.58
CA PRO A 184 -2.21 -17.14 1.44
C PRO A 184 -1.25 -17.04 0.24
N GLY A 185 0.03 -17.37 0.44
CA GLY A 185 1.05 -17.29 -0.62
C GLY A 185 1.31 -15.89 -1.18
N ASN A 186 0.84 -14.82 -0.52
CA ASN A 186 0.86 -13.43 -1.00
C ASN A 186 0.15 -13.28 -2.36
N ARG A 187 -0.94 -14.04 -2.60
CA ARG A 187 -1.81 -13.80 -3.76
C ARG A 187 -2.51 -12.45 -3.66
N ASN A 188 -3.04 -11.96 -4.76
CA ASN A 188 -3.94 -10.81 -4.69
C ASN A 188 -5.16 -11.16 -3.82
N PRO A 189 -5.68 -10.20 -3.04
CA PRO A 189 -6.92 -10.42 -2.28
C PRO A 189 -8.10 -10.62 -3.22
N GLU A 190 -9.04 -11.47 -2.81
CA GLU A 190 -10.28 -11.71 -3.53
C GLU A 190 -11.27 -10.55 -3.35
N PRO A 191 -12.23 -10.37 -4.27
CA PRO A 191 -13.21 -9.30 -4.18
C PRO A 191 -13.97 -9.28 -2.84
N VAL A 192 -14.33 -10.44 -2.30
CA VAL A 192 -15.02 -10.57 -1.01
C VAL A 192 -14.11 -10.14 0.16
N GLU A 193 -12.82 -10.42 0.08
CA GLU A 193 -11.84 -10.01 1.10
C GLU A 193 -11.63 -8.49 1.09
N VAL A 194 -11.55 -7.92 -0.12
CA VAL A 194 -11.51 -6.46 -0.31
C VAL A 194 -12.76 -5.81 0.24
N ALA A 195 -13.96 -6.25 -0.18
CA ALA A 195 -15.23 -5.69 0.26
C ALA A 195 -15.39 -5.73 1.78
N SER A 196 -15.04 -6.86 2.41
CA SER A 196 -15.11 -7.03 3.87
C SER A 196 -14.18 -6.06 4.62
N CYS A 197 -13.03 -5.72 4.03
CA CYS A 197 -12.00 -4.89 4.66
C CYS A 197 -12.15 -3.40 4.34
N MET A 198 -12.91 -3.03 3.28
CA MET A 198 -13.11 -1.64 2.85
C MET A 198 -13.66 -0.76 3.97
N ARG A 199 -14.54 -1.29 4.82
CA ARG A 199 -15.10 -0.54 5.95
C ARG A 199 -14.03 -0.01 6.90
N ILE A 200 -12.98 -0.81 7.17
CA ILE A 200 -11.85 -0.37 8.00
C ILE A 200 -11.10 0.76 7.29
N LEU A 201 -10.79 0.58 6.00
CA LEU A 201 -10.08 1.58 5.21
C LEU A 201 -10.84 2.89 5.11
N GLU A 202 -12.15 2.85 4.89
CA GLU A 202 -12.99 4.06 4.83
C GLU A 202 -13.02 4.83 6.15
N ASN A 203 -13.08 4.13 7.30
CA ASN A 203 -12.97 4.77 8.60
C ASN A 203 -11.57 5.35 8.83
N GLN A 204 -10.51 4.66 8.41
CA GLN A 204 -9.16 5.21 8.45
C GLN A 204 -9.05 6.50 7.61
N LEU A 205 -9.61 6.52 6.41
CA LEU A 205 -9.65 7.72 5.55
C LEU A 205 -10.38 8.89 6.22
N LYS A 206 -11.52 8.64 6.89
CA LYS A 206 -12.25 9.67 7.64
C LYS A 206 -11.44 10.20 8.81
N LEU A 207 -10.81 9.32 9.59
CA LEU A 207 -10.05 9.68 10.79
C LEU A 207 -8.75 10.41 10.47
N VAL A 208 -8.00 9.95 9.47
CA VAL A 208 -6.77 10.60 8.99
C VAL A 208 -7.10 11.88 8.24
N SER A 209 -8.17 11.87 7.42
CA SER A 209 -8.60 12.99 6.57
C SER A 209 -7.45 13.60 5.77
N PRO A 210 -6.74 12.80 4.95
CA PRO A 210 -5.56 13.30 4.24
C PRO A 210 -5.96 14.28 3.14
N LYS A 211 -5.03 15.20 2.78
CA LYS A 211 -5.16 16.05 1.59
C LYS A 211 -4.96 15.22 0.31
N LEU A 212 -4.03 14.25 0.38
CA LEU A 212 -3.67 13.40 -0.76
C LEU A 212 -3.61 11.92 -0.36
N ILE A 213 -4.34 11.08 -1.09
CA ILE A 213 -4.24 9.62 -1.04
C ILE A 213 -3.28 9.17 -2.14
N VAL A 214 -2.30 8.33 -1.83
CA VAL A 214 -1.42 7.68 -2.80
C VAL A 214 -1.70 6.19 -2.84
N THR A 215 -2.21 5.69 -3.95
CA THR A 215 -2.44 4.25 -4.14
C THR A 215 -1.24 3.58 -4.81
N LEU A 216 -0.76 2.49 -4.21
CA LEU A 216 0.42 1.75 -4.65
C LEU A 216 0.03 0.50 -5.44
N GLY A 217 -0.07 0.63 -6.77
CA GLY A 217 -0.39 -0.45 -7.69
C GLY A 217 -1.87 -0.57 -8.07
N ASN A 218 -2.20 -1.64 -8.80
CA ASN A 218 -3.55 -1.84 -9.35
C ASN A 218 -4.62 -2.10 -8.28
N VAL A 219 -4.33 -2.98 -7.31
CA VAL A 219 -5.32 -3.45 -6.34
C VAL A 219 -5.90 -2.29 -5.53
N PRO A 220 -5.10 -1.46 -4.82
CA PRO A 220 -5.65 -0.34 -4.07
C PRO A 220 -6.32 0.71 -4.97
N THR A 221 -5.80 0.93 -6.18
CA THR A 221 -6.40 1.88 -7.12
C THR A 221 -7.80 1.45 -7.54
N ARG A 222 -7.99 0.17 -7.89
CA ARG A 222 -9.29 -0.38 -8.28
C ARG A 222 -10.23 -0.64 -7.11
N ALA A 223 -9.71 -0.89 -5.92
CA ALA A 223 -10.54 -1.01 -4.73
C ALA A 223 -11.28 0.30 -4.41
N LEU A 224 -10.65 1.46 -4.69
CA LEU A 224 -11.26 2.77 -4.52
C LEU A 224 -12.03 3.23 -5.77
N LEU A 225 -11.53 2.93 -6.96
CA LEU A 225 -12.11 3.31 -8.26
C LEU A 225 -12.16 2.08 -9.19
N PRO A 226 -13.22 1.24 -9.12
CA PRO A 226 -13.30 -0.04 -9.82
C PRO A 226 -13.13 0.06 -11.35
N ASP A 227 -13.69 1.10 -11.96
CA ASP A 227 -13.73 1.28 -13.42
C ASP A 227 -12.46 1.95 -13.99
N ILE A 228 -11.47 2.24 -13.13
CA ILE A 228 -10.25 2.90 -13.58
C ILE A 228 -9.38 1.98 -14.44
N GLN A 229 -8.73 2.54 -15.42
CA GLN A 229 -7.78 1.81 -16.27
C GLN A 229 -6.59 1.29 -15.46
N GLY A 230 -5.81 0.36 -16.05
CA GLY A 230 -4.63 -0.22 -15.39
C GLY A 230 -3.58 0.83 -15.00
N ILE A 231 -2.83 0.52 -13.93
CA ILE A 231 -1.88 1.45 -13.28
C ILE A 231 -0.88 2.11 -14.24
N THR A 232 -0.44 1.43 -15.28
CA THR A 232 0.48 1.99 -16.29
C THR A 232 -0.07 3.18 -17.05
N LYS A 233 -1.41 3.26 -17.17
CA LYS A 233 -2.10 4.35 -17.87
C LYS A 233 -2.50 5.50 -16.94
N VAL A 234 -2.77 5.20 -15.67
CA VAL A 234 -3.33 6.16 -14.71
C VAL A 234 -2.32 6.70 -13.70
N ARG A 235 -1.17 6.03 -13.53
CA ARG A 235 -0.12 6.50 -12.62
C ARG A 235 0.29 7.95 -12.90
N GLY A 236 0.57 8.68 -11.86
CA GLY A 236 1.01 10.08 -11.95
C GLY A 236 -0.07 11.04 -12.48
N LYS A 237 -1.34 10.61 -12.51
CA LYS A 237 -2.48 11.48 -12.87
C LYS A 237 -3.39 11.59 -11.65
N PRO A 238 -3.55 12.80 -11.08
CA PRO A 238 -4.50 12.99 -9.98
C PRO A 238 -5.92 12.68 -10.44
N VAL A 239 -6.67 11.97 -9.59
CA VAL A 239 -8.08 11.66 -9.81
C VAL A 239 -8.87 11.94 -8.52
N GLN A 240 -10.16 12.26 -8.65
CA GLN A 240 -11.01 12.50 -7.51
C GLN A 240 -11.57 11.18 -6.97
N TYR A 241 -11.49 10.97 -5.65
CA TYR A 241 -12.15 9.91 -4.92
C TYR A 241 -12.95 10.50 -3.75
N LYS A 242 -14.26 10.52 -3.85
CA LYS A 242 -15.15 11.21 -2.89
C LYS A 242 -14.66 12.65 -2.68
N GLN A 243 -14.36 13.05 -1.43
CA GLN A 243 -13.83 14.38 -1.08
C GLN A 243 -12.30 14.48 -1.19
N TRP A 244 -11.59 13.39 -1.48
CA TRP A 244 -10.13 13.36 -1.51
C TRP A 244 -9.57 13.35 -2.91
N THR A 245 -8.42 13.97 -3.09
CA THR A 245 -7.57 13.76 -4.27
C THR A 245 -6.77 12.49 -4.10
N MET A 246 -6.74 11.64 -5.13
CA MET A 246 -5.98 10.39 -5.17
C MET A 246 -4.95 10.43 -6.30
N LEU A 247 -3.71 10.02 -6.04
CA LEU A 247 -2.66 9.88 -7.05
C LEU A 247 -2.17 8.42 -7.08
N PRO A 248 -2.54 7.67 -8.15
CA PRO A 248 -2.04 6.32 -8.35
C PRO A 248 -0.56 6.32 -8.76
N THR A 249 0.23 5.37 -8.22
CA THR A 249 1.61 5.13 -8.65
C THR A 249 1.95 3.64 -8.63
N PHE A 250 3.14 3.27 -9.09
CA PHE A 250 3.58 1.88 -9.09
C PHE A 250 3.76 1.32 -7.68
N HIS A 251 3.40 0.04 -7.48
CA HIS A 251 3.71 -0.67 -6.24
C HIS A 251 5.24 -0.86 -6.10
N PRO A 252 5.83 -0.65 -4.92
CA PRO A 252 7.27 -0.83 -4.72
C PRO A 252 7.78 -2.22 -5.10
N SER A 253 7.00 -3.29 -4.90
CA SER A 253 7.38 -4.64 -5.33
C SER A 253 7.51 -4.78 -6.86
N TYR A 254 6.72 -4.03 -7.63
CA TYR A 254 6.88 -3.96 -9.09
C TYR A 254 8.21 -3.29 -9.46
N LEU A 255 8.56 -2.20 -8.81
CA LEU A 255 9.81 -1.47 -9.04
C LEU A 255 11.06 -2.28 -8.70
N LEU A 256 10.98 -3.17 -7.69
CA LEU A 256 12.06 -4.11 -7.37
C LEU A 256 12.35 -5.10 -8.52
N ARG A 257 11.33 -5.48 -9.28
CA ARG A 257 11.43 -6.39 -10.43
C ARG A 257 11.68 -5.64 -11.75
N ASN A 258 11.25 -4.38 -11.85
CA ASN A 258 11.26 -3.58 -13.07
C ASN A 258 11.91 -2.22 -12.81
N ARG A 259 13.24 -2.21 -12.74
CA ARG A 259 14.02 -1.02 -12.40
C ARG A 259 13.91 0.10 -13.44
N THR A 260 13.64 -0.22 -14.69
CA THR A 260 13.40 0.75 -15.77
C THR A 260 12.20 1.66 -15.51
N ALA A 261 11.27 1.22 -14.66
CA ALA A 261 10.11 2.02 -14.24
C ALA A 261 10.43 3.01 -13.09
N MET A 262 11.61 2.92 -12.46
CA MET A 262 11.99 3.78 -11.33
C MET A 262 11.95 5.28 -11.65
N PRO A 263 12.46 5.76 -12.80
CA PRO A 263 12.37 7.19 -13.15
C PRO A 263 10.92 7.71 -13.25
N LEU A 264 9.99 6.84 -13.65
CA LEU A 264 8.57 7.19 -13.72
C LEU A 264 7.97 7.32 -12.32
N ALA A 265 8.24 6.35 -11.44
CA ALA A 265 7.81 6.42 -10.05
C ALA A 265 8.40 7.65 -9.33
N TRP A 266 9.65 8.01 -9.65
CA TRP A 266 10.29 9.21 -9.13
C TRP A 266 9.54 10.50 -9.52
N LYS A 267 9.08 10.60 -10.77
CA LYS A 267 8.24 11.72 -11.21
C LYS A 267 6.94 11.80 -10.39
N ASP A 268 6.31 10.64 -10.10
CA ASP A 268 5.11 10.60 -9.27
C ASP A 268 5.40 11.09 -7.85
N PHE A 269 6.50 10.65 -7.24
CA PHE A 269 6.85 11.04 -5.87
C PHE A 269 7.15 12.54 -5.76
N ARG A 270 7.77 13.15 -6.77
CA ARG A 270 7.91 14.61 -6.81
C ARG A 270 6.57 15.33 -6.86
N MET A 271 5.63 14.83 -7.65
CA MET A 271 4.26 15.36 -7.72
C MET A 271 3.53 15.16 -6.39
N ILE A 272 3.70 14.01 -5.72
CA ILE A 272 3.15 13.75 -4.38
C ILE A 272 3.63 14.81 -3.39
N ALA A 273 4.93 15.13 -3.39
CA ALA A 273 5.49 16.15 -2.50
C ALA A 273 4.85 17.52 -2.73
N SER A 274 4.79 17.96 -3.99
CA SER A 274 4.16 19.21 -4.37
C SER A 274 2.69 19.26 -3.92
N MET A 275 1.88 18.27 -4.30
CA MET A 275 0.44 18.25 -3.99
C MET A 275 0.11 18.14 -2.51
N ALA A 276 0.92 17.40 -1.73
CA ALA A 276 0.64 17.20 -0.31
C ALA A 276 0.99 18.44 0.53
N PHE A 277 2.08 19.13 0.19
CA PHE A 277 2.72 20.13 1.06
C PHE A 277 2.76 21.55 0.49
N GLU A 278 2.49 21.75 -0.81
CA GLU A 278 2.29 23.11 -1.31
C GLU A 278 1.01 23.71 -0.70
N THR A 279 1.14 24.84 -0.06
CA THR A 279 0.00 25.68 0.33
C THR A 279 -0.60 26.23 -0.97
N ALA A 280 -1.91 26.09 -1.16
CA ALA A 280 -2.61 26.87 -2.15
C ALA A 280 -2.38 28.36 -1.79
N GLU A 281 -1.66 29.09 -2.67
CA GLU A 281 -1.56 30.54 -2.59
C GLU A 281 -2.94 31.19 -2.79
#